data_3418454b7bb3c5b3ed6ce273f9ba1fff
#
_entry.id   3418454b7bb3c5b3ed6ce273f9ba1fff
#
_cell.length_a   1.000
_cell.length_b   1.000
_cell.length_c   1.000
_cell.angle_alpha   90.00
_cell.angle_beta   90.00
_cell.angle_gamma   90.00
#
_symmetry.space_group_name_H-M   'P 1'
#
loop_
_entity.id
_entity.type
_entity.pdbx_description
1 polymer ?
#
loop_
_entity_poly.entity_id
_entity_poly.type
_entity_poly.pdbx_seq_one_letter_code
_entity_poly.pdbx_strand_id
1 'polypeptide(L)'
;MSKHVRFCLLVPLAALAVGIGMHAANAQAARAVAAITCTNPYSGASWRISVDYDRGTVDSNPARISDAEITWRDAKDGWHYKLDRKSGNLTVILASATGGNFLHDRCKLEN
;
A
#
# COMPACT_ATOMS: atom_id res chain seq x y z
N MET A 1 34.82 38.70 -21.53
CA MET A 1 34.09 37.83 -22.47
C MET A 1 33.94 36.43 -21.97
N SER A 2 35.05 35.76 -21.78
CA SER A 2 35.01 34.36 -21.34
C SER A 2 34.42 34.19 -19.97
N LYS A 3 34.36 35.22 -19.17
CA LYS A 3 33.83 35.15 -17.83
C LYS A 3 32.34 34.76 -17.80
N HIS A 4 31.63 35.19 -18.77
CA HIS A 4 30.22 34.91 -18.84
C HIS A 4 29.94 33.43 -19.08
N VAL A 5 30.76 32.81 -19.87
CA VAL A 5 30.58 31.40 -20.20
C VAL A 5 30.77 30.53 -18.96
N ARG A 6 31.79 30.82 -18.19
CA ARG A 6 32.07 30.06 -16.98
C ARG A 6 30.92 30.19 -15.97
N PHE A 7 30.39 31.36 -15.91
CA PHE A 7 29.34 31.66 -14.99
C PHE A 7 28.08 30.83 -15.28
N CYS A 8 27.75 30.70 -16.53
CA CYS A 8 26.59 29.93 -16.93
C CYS A 8 26.74 28.44 -16.66
N LEU A 9 27.93 27.93 -16.72
CA LEU A 9 28.15 26.50 -16.51
C LEU A 9 27.91 26.05 -15.07
N LEU A 10 28.15 26.94 -14.12
CA LEU A 10 27.97 26.58 -12.73
C LEU A 10 26.51 26.38 -12.34
N VAL A 11 25.65 27.16 -12.91
CA VAL A 11 24.22 27.12 -12.58
C VAL A 11 23.58 25.78 -12.91
N PRO A 12 23.81 25.20 -14.09
CA PRO A 12 23.19 23.92 -14.41
C PRO A 12 23.59 22.79 -13.47
N LEU A 13 24.80 22.82 -12.97
CA LEU A 13 25.26 21.78 -12.05
C LEU A 13 24.47 21.78 -10.75
N ALA A 14 24.18 22.95 -10.23
CA ALA A 14 23.41 23.05 -9.01
C ALA A 14 21.97 22.52 -9.21
N ALA A 15 21.41 22.80 -10.37
CA ALA A 15 20.06 22.34 -10.68
C ALA A 15 19.97 20.82 -10.74
N LEU A 16 20.97 20.16 -11.25
CA LEU A 16 21.00 18.71 -11.32
C LEU A 16 21.01 18.06 -9.94
N ALA A 17 21.76 18.62 -9.02
CA ALA A 17 21.81 18.10 -7.67
C ALA A 17 20.46 18.14 -6.98
N VAL A 18 19.71 19.21 -7.17
CA VAL A 18 18.38 19.35 -6.61
C VAL A 18 17.43 18.31 -7.19
N GLY A 19 17.53 18.04 -8.48
CA GLY A 19 16.67 17.06 -9.12
C GLY A 19 16.83 15.66 -8.55
N ILE A 20 18.03 15.27 -8.22
CA ILE A 20 18.31 13.96 -7.65
C ILE A 20 17.63 13.81 -6.28
N GLY A 21 17.68 14.84 -5.46
CA GLY A 21 17.04 14.82 -4.16
C GLY A 21 15.54 14.64 -4.24
N MET A 22 14.90 15.26 -5.23
CA MET A 22 13.46 15.14 -5.40
C MET A 22 13.04 13.72 -5.80
N HIS A 23 13.83 13.04 -6.59
CA HIS A 23 13.55 11.67 -6.97
C HIS A 23 13.55 10.73 -5.77
N ALA A 24 14.49 10.89 -4.86
CA ALA A 24 14.57 10.07 -3.67
C ALA A 24 13.32 10.25 -2.78
N ALA A 25 12.85 11.47 -2.62
CA ALA A 25 11.65 11.75 -1.82
C ALA A 25 10.41 11.09 -2.44
N ASN A 26 10.26 11.13 -3.76
CA ASN A 26 9.13 10.51 -4.44
C ASN A 26 9.12 9.00 -4.26
N ALA A 27 10.26 8.36 -4.30
CA ALA A 27 10.36 6.92 -4.12
C ALA A 27 9.90 6.50 -2.72
N GLN A 28 10.23 7.27 -1.69
CA GLN A 28 9.78 6.98 -0.34
C GLN A 28 8.27 7.15 -0.19
N ALA A 29 7.70 8.19 -0.76
CA ALA A 29 6.26 8.43 -0.71
C ALA A 29 5.49 7.28 -1.38
N ALA A 30 6.01 6.74 -2.48
CA ALA A 30 5.36 5.66 -3.20
C ALA A 30 5.27 4.37 -2.38
N ARG A 31 6.17 4.16 -1.41
CA ARG A 31 6.16 2.97 -0.58
C ARG A 31 5.22 3.06 0.61
N ALA A 32 4.71 4.25 0.92
CA ALA A 32 3.78 4.44 2.04
C ALA A 32 2.41 3.86 1.77
N VAL A 33 2.03 3.71 0.51
CA VAL A 33 0.74 3.17 0.09
C VAL A 33 0.96 2.00 -0.83
N ALA A 34 0.27 0.90 -0.56
CA ALA A 34 0.39 -0.32 -1.32
C ALA A 34 -0.97 -0.76 -1.87
N ALA A 35 -1.01 -1.11 -3.15
CA ALA A 35 -2.19 -1.72 -3.76
C ALA A 35 -1.98 -3.23 -3.83
N ILE A 36 -2.83 -3.97 -3.13
CA ILE A 36 -2.71 -5.43 -3.06
C ILE A 36 -3.92 -6.04 -3.75
N THR A 37 -3.69 -6.97 -4.65
CA THR A 37 -4.75 -7.69 -5.35
C THR A 37 -5.12 -8.95 -4.59
N CYS A 38 -6.41 -9.12 -4.32
CA CYS A 38 -6.96 -10.29 -3.65
C CYS A 38 -7.91 -11.02 -4.57
N THR A 39 -7.97 -12.33 -4.47
CA THR A 39 -8.78 -13.18 -5.35
C THR A 39 -9.51 -14.23 -4.53
N ASN A 40 -10.78 -14.41 -4.84
CA ASN A 40 -11.54 -15.55 -4.29
C ASN A 40 -11.27 -16.77 -5.16
N PRO A 41 -10.66 -17.83 -4.61
CA PRO A 41 -10.29 -19.00 -5.41
C PRO A 41 -11.48 -19.79 -5.94
N TYR A 42 -12.65 -19.66 -5.35
CA TYR A 42 -13.81 -20.41 -5.82
C TYR A 42 -14.54 -19.71 -6.95
N SER A 43 -14.71 -18.39 -6.86
CA SER A 43 -15.42 -17.64 -7.88
C SER A 43 -14.50 -17.05 -8.95
N GLY A 44 -13.21 -16.92 -8.65
CA GLY A 44 -12.27 -16.23 -9.51
C GLY A 44 -12.39 -14.70 -9.43
N ALA A 45 -13.26 -14.16 -8.60
CA ALA A 45 -13.42 -12.73 -8.47
C ALA A 45 -12.17 -12.12 -7.85
N SER A 46 -11.73 -11.01 -8.38
CA SER A 46 -10.56 -10.28 -7.89
C SER A 46 -10.92 -8.85 -7.55
N TRP A 47 -10.24 -8.30 -6.55
CA TRP A 47 -10.39 -6.91 -6.17
C TRP A 47 -9.08 -6.40 -5.60
N ARG A 48 -9.00 -5.09 -5.39
CA ARG A 48 -7.81 -4.47 -4.83
C ARG A 48 -8.12 -3.84 -3.50
N ILE A 49 -7.17 -3.93 -2.58
CA ILE A 49 -7.19 -3.15 -1.34
C ILE A 49 -6.02 -2.17 -1.36
N SER A 50 -6.24 -1.02 -0.78
CA SER A 50 -5.22 0.03 -0.65
C SER A 50 -4.80 0.13 0.80
N VAL A 51 -3.54 -0.24 1.09
CA VAL A 51 -2.99 -0.17 2.44
C VAL A 51 -2.15 1.09 2.56
N ASP A 52 -2.52 1.98 3.45
CA ASP A 52 -1.76 3.17 3.77
C ASP A 52 -1.00 2.93 5.07
N TYR A 53 0.29 2.68 4.97
CA TYR A 53 1.11 2.34 6.12
C TYR A 53 1.35 3.52 7.04
N ASP A 54 1.37 4.73 6.51
CA ASP A 54 1.57 5.92 7.31
C ASP A 54 0.34 6.25 8.15
N ARG A 55 -0.83 6.11 7.55
CA ARG A 55 -2.08 6.39 8.24
C ARG A 55 -2.63 5.21 9.02
N GLY A 56 -2.13 4.01 8.74
CA GLY A 56 -2.64 2.80 9.35
C GLY A 56 -4.06 2.49 8.91
N THR A 57 -4.32 2.56 7.61
CA THR A 57 -5.66 2.32 7.06
C THR A 57 -5.62 1.32 5.91
N VAL A 58 -6.75 0.63 5.73
CA VAL A 58 -7.02 -0.17 4.53
C VAL A 58 -8.33 0.35 3.92
N ASP A 59 -8.26 0.82 2.67
CA ASP A 59 -9.39 1.43 1.97
C ASP A 59 -10.06 2.50 2.85
N SER A 60 -9.25 3.32 3.51
CA SER A 60 -9.68 4.37 4.43
C SER A 60 -10.26 3.89 5.75
N ASN A 61 -10.33 2.59 6.00
CA ASN A 61 -10.75 2.05 7.28
C ASN A 61 -9.57 1.94 8.24
N PRO A 62 -9.73 2.29 9.52
CA PRO A 62 -8.67 2.08 10.50
C PRO A 62 -8.23 0.62 10.54
N ALA A 63 -6.94 0.39 10.57
CA ALA A 63 -6.39 -0.96 10.55
C ALA A 63 -5.30 -1.12 11.59
N ARG A 64 -5.06 -2.36 12.00
CA ARG A 64 -3.90 -2.74 12.78
C ARG A 64 -2.91 -3.40 11.85
N ILE A 65 -1.71 -2.86 11.80
CA ILE A 65 -0.67 -3.33 10.90
C ILE A 65 0.52 -3.79 11.73
N SER A 66 0.88 -5.05 11.58
CA SER A 66 2.09 -5.61 12.17
C SER A 66 2.89 -6.31 11.08
N ASP A 67 4.06 -6.81 11.44
CA ASP A 67 4.89 -7.56 10.49
C ASP A 67 4.20 -8.85 10.04
N ALA A 68 3.38 -9.43 10.88
CA ALA A 68 2.73 -10.70 10.61
C ALA A 68 1.38 -10.57 9.92
N GLU A 69 0.62 -9.53 10.24
CA GLU A 69 -0.74 -9.44 9.74
C GLU A 69 -1.26 -8.02 9.68
N ILE A 70 -2.31 -7.84 8.88
CA ILE A 70 -3.08 -6.59 8.80
C ILE A 70 -4.53 -6.96 9.06
N THR A 71 -5.16 -6.27 10.03
CA THR A 71 -6.57 -6.51 10.36
C THR A 71 -7.35 -5.21 10.28
N TRP A 72 -8.57 -5.29 9.78
CA TRP A 72 -9.45 -4.12 9.71
C TRP A 72 -10.90 -4.55 9.64
N ARG A 73 -11.78 -3.59 9.86
CA ARG A 73 -13.21 -3.76 9.66
C ARG A 73 -13.63 -2.79 8.57
N ASP A 74 -14.31 -3.28 7.55
CA ASP A 74 -14.79 -2.44 6.47
C ASP A 74 -16.12 -1.79 6.89
N ALA A 75 -16.17 -0.48 6.85
CA ALA A 75 -17.37 0.26 7.27
C ALA A 75 -18.54 0.05 6.33
N LYS A 76 -18.29 -0.33 5.07
CA LYS A 76 -19.35 -0.51 4.09
C LYS A 76 -20.12 -1.79 4.32
N ASP A 77 -19.44 -2.90 4.57
CA ASP A 77 -20.08 -4.20 4.76
C ASP A 77 -20.12 -4.65 6.22
N GLY A 78 -19.34 -4.02 7.08
CA GLY A 78 -19.24 -4.38 8.48
C GLY A 78 -18.44 -5.65 8.75
N TRP A 79 -17.83 -6.21 7.75
CA TRP A 79 -17.06 -7.45 7.86
C TRP A 79 -15.67 -7.17 8.40
N HIS A 80 -15.10 -8.17 9.06
CA HIS A 80 -13.73 -8.11 9.56
C HIS A 80 -12.81 -8.86 8.62
N TYR A 81 -11.63 -8.29 8.39
CA TYR A 81 -10.64 -8.83 7.47
C TYR A 81 -9.33 -9.05 8.20
N LYS A 82 -8.68 -10.15 7.91
CA LYS A 82 -7.37 -10.48 8.45
C LYS A 82 -6.48 -10.99 7.33
N LEU A 83 -5.48 -10.22 6.98
CA LEU A 83 -4.49 -10.59 5.96
C LEU A 83 -3.23 -11.10 6.65
N ASP A 84 -2.87 -12.35 6.35
CA ASP A 84 -1.59 -12.91 6.77
C ASP A 84 -0.51 -12.42 5.82
N ARG A 85 0.44 -11.67 6.33
CA ARG A 85 1.47 -11.04 5.51
C ARG A 85 2.57 -12.01 5.08
N LYS A 86 2.62 -13.21 5.61
CA LYS A 86 3.59 -14.21 5.20
C LYS A 86 3.04 -15.11 4.09
N SER A 87 1.80 -15.52 4.23
CA SER A 87 1.19 -16.45 3.28
C SER A 87 0.37 -15.77 2.19
N GLY A 88 -0.14 -14.58 2.45
CA GLY A 88 -1.10 -13.91 1.56
C GLY A 88 -2.53 -14.38 1.77
N ASN A 89 -2.80 -15.22 2.75
CA ASN A 89 -4.15 -15.66 3.04
C ASN A 89 -4.96 -14.53 3.66
N LEU A 90 -6.16 -14.32 3.13
CA LEU A 90 -7.09 -13.32 3.66
C LEU A 90 -8.29 -14.05 4.23
N THR A 91 -8.52 -13.89 5.53
CA THR A 91 -9.71 -14.41 6.19
C THR A 91 -10.73 -13.31 6.31
N VAL A 92 -11.95 -13.56 5.87
CA VAL A 92 -13.04 -12.60 5.93
C VAL A 92 -14.12 -13.15 6.86
N ILE A 93 -14.45 -12.39 7.89
CA ILE A 93 -15.45 -12.78 8.88
C ILE A 93 -16.68 -11.93 8.66
N LEU A 94 -17.78 -12.58 8.29
CA LEU A 94 -19.00 -11.90 7.90
C LEU A 94 -19.73 -11.32 9.11
N ALA A 95 -20.30 -10.14 8.94
CA ALA A 95 -20.92 -9.39 10.04
C ALA A 95 -22.15 -10.07 10.63
N SER A 96 -22.88 -10.82 9.82
CA SER A 96 -24.13 -11.44 10.26
C SER A 96 -23.93 -12.83 10.88
N ALA A 97 -22.72 -13.20 11.14
CA ALA A 97 -22.42 -14.58 11.51
C ALA A 97 -22.81 -14.89 12.94
N THR A 98 -23.98 -15.40 13.10
CA THR A 98 -24.27 -16.23 14.25
C THR A 98 -23.71 -17.61 13.93
N GLY A 99 -22.47 -17.88 14.31
CA GLY A 99 -21.86 -19.16 14.05
C GLY A 99 -20.66 -19.13 13.11
N GLY A 100 -20.15 -17.94 12.78
CA GLY A 100 -18.85 -17.81 12.17
C GLY A 100 -18.74 -18.24 10.71
N ASN A 101 -19.36 -17.52 9.83
CA ASN A 101 -19.09 -17.70 8.41
C ASN A 101 -17.79 -17.04 8.07
N PHE A 102 -16.84 -17.83 7.60
CA PHE A 102 -15.53 -17.37 7.18
C PHE A 102 -15.38 -17.59 5.69
N LEU A 103 -14.84 -16.58 5.00
CA LEU A 103 -14.41 -16.71 3.63
C LEU A 103 -12.90 -16.67 3.62
N HIS A 104 -12.30 -17.49 2.77
CA HIS A 104 -10.85 -17.52 2.61
C HIS A 104 -10.48 -17.11 1.20
N ASP A 105 -9.76 -16.02 1.10
CA ASP A 105 -9.28 -15.49 -0.16
C ASP A 105 -7.76 -15.48 -0.18
N ARG A 106 -7.20 -15.16 -1.32
CA ARG A 106 -5.76 -15.10 -1.47
C ARG A 106 -5.36 -13.74 -2.02
N CYS A 107 -4.37 -13.14 -1.38
CA CYS A 107 -3.84 -11.86 -1.82
C CYS A 107 -2.42 -12.03 -2.32
N LYS A 108 -2.08 -11.25 -3.35
CA LYS A 108 -0.74 -11.22 -3.88
C LYS A 108 0.07 -10.24 -3.05
N LEU A 109 1.01 -10.79 -2.28
CA LEU A 109 1.85 -9.98 -1.41
C LEU A 109 2.85 -9.18 -2.23
N GLU A 110 3.20 -8.02 -1.70
CA GLU A 110 4.28 -7.23 -2.25
C GLU A 110 5.62 -7.75 -1.77
N ASN A 111 6.60 -7.60 -2.62
CA ASN A 111 7.98 -7.87 -2.25
C ASN A 111 8.73 -6.59 -1.96
#